data_15224c849d246e58c4242493a9a0465b
#
_entry.id   15224c849d246e58c4242493a9a0465b
#
_cell.length_a   1.000
_cell.length_b   1.000
_cell.length_c   1.000
_cell.angle_alpha   90.00
_cell.angle_beta   90.00
_cell.angle_gamma   90.00
#
_symmetry.space_group_name_H-M   'P 1'
#
loop_
_entity.id
_entity.type
_entity.pdbx_description
1 polymer ?
#
loop_
_entity_poly.entity_id
_entity_poly.type
_entity_poly.pdbx_seq_one_letter_code
_entity_poly.pdbx_strand_id
1 'polypeptide(L)'
;MDAEKPSALDARHISLLWASPDRARDVAMIHAELFNPPWDEAAILKLLEHPAATNLMATAGPNREPAGFVLAQLAADEAEILSLGVAVKWQRHGLGRRLIEGLIRAAQRAEARRLFLEVNAGNLAALKLYESLDFKKVGLRPRYYKRDGQPPVDALVLALEF
;
A
#
# COMPACT_ATOMS: atom_id res chain seq x y z
N MET A 1 -6.35 -16.26 21.35
CA MET A 1 -7.57 -15.47 21.06
C MET A 1 -7.69 -15.31 19.58
N ASP A 2 -8.66 -15.96 18.98
CA ASP A 2 -8.94 -15.73 17.56
C ASP A 2 -9.48 -14.30 17.42
N ALA A 3 -8.77 -13.47 16.68
CA ALA A 3 -9.30 -12.16 16.32
C ALA A 3 -10.60 -12.40 15.55
N GLU A 4 -11.70 -11.97 16.09
CA GLU A 4 -13.02 -12.09 15.48
C GLU A 4 -12.97 -11.42 14.10
N LYS A 5 -13.21 -12.20 13.04
CA LYS A 5 -13.25 -11.65 11.69
C LYS A 5 -14.39 -10.62 11.61
N PRO A 6 -14.14 -9.44 11.03
CA PRO A 6 -15.20 -8.46 10.89
C PRO A 6 -16.38 -9.05 10.13
N SER A 7 -17.58 -8.73 10.59
CA SER A 7 -18.79 -9.18 9.91
C SER A 7 -18.91 -8.52 8.52
N ALA A 8 -19.72 -9.11 7.64
CA ALA A 8 -20.00 -8.53 6.32
C ALA A 8 -20.62 -7.12 6.41
N LEU A 9 -21.25 -6.78 7.53
CA LEU A 9 -21.78 -5.44 7.81
C LEU A 9 -20.65 -4.45 8.11
N ASP A 10 -19.61 -4.87 8.83
CA ASP A 10 -18.46 -4.03 9.17
C ASP A 10 -17.65 -3.68 7.92
N ALA A 11 -17.53 -4.60 6.98
CA ALA A 11 -16.85 -4.37 5.70
C ALA A 11 -17.54 -3.33 4.82
N ARG A 12 -18.82 -3.05 5.03
CA ARG A 12 -19.57 -2.00 4.30
C ARG A 12 -19.24 -0.59 4.77
N HIS A 13 -18.69 -0.44 5.98
CA HIS A 13 -18.31 0.85 6.56
C HIS A 13 -16.84 1.18 6.27
N ILE A 14 -16.44 1.02 5.01
CA ILE A 14 -15.08 1.32 4.56
C ILE A 14 -15.05 2.72 3.97
N SER A 15 -14.15 3.56 4.47
CA SER A 15 -13.90 4.91 3.94
C SER A 15 -12.45 5.04 3.51
N LEU A 16 -12.24 5.68 2.36
CA LEU A 16 -10.91 6.10 1.92
C LEU A 16 -10.75 7.59 2.20
N LEU A 17 -9.61 7.97 2.72
CA LEU A 17 -9.27 9.37 3.00
C LEU A 17 -7.80 9.63 2.72
N TRP A 18 -7.46 10.91 2.53
CA TRP A 18 -6.08 11.32 2.44
C TRP A 18 -5.39 11.07 3.78
N ALA A 19 -4.22 10.45 3.73
CA ALA A 19 -3.39 10.23 4.91
C ALA A 19 -2.56 11.48 5.19
N SER A 20 -3.08 12.36 6.04
CA SER A 20 -2.38 13.55 6.50
C SER A 20 -1.31 13.21 7.57
N PRO A 21 -0.36 14.12 7.87
CA PRO A 21 0.71 13.85 8.83
C PRO A 21 0.27 13.37 10.21
N ASP A 22 -0.91 13.77 10.67
CA ASP A 22 -1.49 13.32 11.94
C ASP A 22 -1.85 11.83 11.96
N ARG A 23 -1.82 11.15 10.80
CA ARG A 23 -2.06 9.71 10.67
C ARG A 23 -0.79 8.85 10.75
N ALA A 24 0.37 9.46 10.99
CA ALA A 24 1.65 8.74 11.00
C ALA A 24 1.66 7.56 11.98
N ARG A 25 1.11 7.73 13.17
CA ARG A 25 1.02 6.67 14.17
C ARG A 25 0.14 5.51 13.71
N ASP A 26 -1.02 5.81 13.14
CA ASP A 26 -1.94 4.78 12.64
C ASP A 26 -1.30 3.95 11.52
N VAL A 27 -0.65 4.62 10.57
CA VAL A 27 0.07 3.95 9.47
C VAL A 27 1.23 3.11 10.02
N ALA A 28 2.02 3.66 10.95
CA ALA A 28 3.14 2.95 11.56
C ALA A 28 2.70 1.69 12.31
N MET A 29 1.56 1.72 12.98
CA MET A 29 1.00 0.55 13.68
C MET A 29 0.65 -0.57 12.70
N ILE A 30 0.01 -0.25 11.58
CA ILE A 30 -0.31 -1.24 10.54
C ILE A 30 0.98 -1.76 9.89
N HIS A 31 1.92 -0.86 9.60
CA HIS A 31 3.20 -1.23 9.01
C HIS A 31 3.98 -2.20 9.89
N ALA A 32 4.02 -1.96 11.20
CA ALA A 32 4.70 -2.83 12.17
C ALA A 32 4.06 -4.23 12.26
N GLU A 33 2.77 -4.34 12.01
CA GLU A 33 2.06 -5.62 11.97
C GLU A 33 2.45 -6.47 10.75
N LEU A 34 2.79 -5.83 9.64
CA LEU A 34 2.93 -6.48 8.33
C LEU A 34 4.37 -6.63 7.84
N PHE A 35 5.28 -5.75 8.26
CA PHE A 35 6.64 -5.67 7.71
C PHE A 35 7.70 -5.89 8.81
N ASN A 36 8.78 -6.56 8.44
CA ASN A 36 9.92 -6.81 9.31
C ASN A 36 11.25 -6.61 8.54
N PRO A 37 12.06 -5.60 8.89
CA PRO A 37 11.80 -4.58 9.91
C PRO A 37 10.75 -3.57 9.46
N PRO A 38 9.94 -3.04 10.39
CA PRO A 38 8.97 -2.01 10.06
C PRO A 38 9.64 -0.64 9.93
N TRP A 39 8.99 0.25 9.19
CA TRP A 39 9.29 1.69 9.29
C TRP A 39 8.66 2.24 10.56
N ASP A 40 9.42 3.04 11.30
CA ASP A 40 8.91 3.66 12.50
C ASP A 40 8.01 4.88 12.21
N GLU A 41 7.36 5.39 13.25
CA GLU A 41 6.47 6.55 13.12
C GLU A 41 7.18 7.78 12.53
N ALA A 42 8.44 8.02 12.91
CA ALA A 42 9.21 9.16 12.39
C ALA A 42 9.49 9.02 10.88
N ALA A 43 9.82 7.83 10.41
CA ALA A 43 10.02 7.55 8.99
C ALA A 43 8.72 7.70 8.19
N ILE A 44 7.61 7.20 8.72
CA ILE A 44 6.29 7.37 8.12
C ILE A 44 5.91 8.85 8.06
N LEU A 45 6.12 9.59 9.14
CA LEU A 45 5.81 11.02 9.19
C LEU A 45 6.53 11.81 8.08
N LYS A 46 7.81 11.50 7.85
CA LYS A 46 8.57 12.12 6.75
C LYS A 46 7.94 11.87 5.39
N LEU A 47 7.43 10.66 5.16
CA LEU A 47 6.73 10.32 3.92
C LEU A 47 5.39 11.05 3.80
N LEU A 48 4.66 11.21 4.89
CA LEU A 48 3.38 11.95 4.89
C LEU A 48 3.57 13.44 4.69
N GLU A 49 4.67 14.01 5.16
CA GLU A 49 5.01 15.43 5.02
C GLU A 49 5.73 15.76 3.70
N HIS A 50 6.15 14.77 2.95
CA HIS A 50 6.92 14.98 1.72
C HIS A 50 6.10 15.79 0.69
N PRO A 51 6.72 16.78 0.00
CA PRO A 51 6.00 17.61 -0.99
C PRO A 51 5.35 16.82 -2.14
N ALA A 52 5.93 15.68 -2.51
CA ALA A 52 5.39 14.79 -3.54
C ALA A 52 4.39 13.76 -2.99
N ALA A 53 4.05 13.80 -1.71
CA ALA A 53 3.21 12.81 -1.06
C ALA A 53 1.81 12.73 -1.68
N THR A 54 1.38 11.52 -1.99
CA THR A 54 0.03 11.20 -2.46
C THR A 54 -0.39 9.93 -1.73
N ASN A 55 -0.81 10.09 -0.49
CA ASN A 55 -1.04 8.98 0.42
C ASN A 55 -2.52 8.84 0.76
N LEU A 56 -3.01 7.62 0.76
CA LEU A 56 -4.37 7.29 1.16
C LEU A 56 -4.35 6.31 2.33
N MET A 57 -5.36 6.40 3.17
CA MET A 57 -5.64 5.37 4.14
C MET A 57 -7.10 4.93 4.07
N ALA A 58 -7.35 3.72 4.52
CA ALA A 58 -8.68 3.18 4.69
C ALA A 58 -9.01 3.10 6.17
N THR A 59 -10.21 3.49 6.52
CA THR A 59 -10.81 3.19 7.82
C THR A 59 -11.97 2.23 7.63
N ALA A 60 -12.25 1.42 8.63
CA ALA A 60 -13.28 0.40 8.54
C ALA A 60 -14.04 0.25 9.86
N GLY A 61 -15.24 -0.32 9.75
CA GLY A 61 -16.11 -0.56 10.88
C GLY A 61 -16.83 0.67 11.41
N PRO A 62 -17.75 0.48 12.39
CA PRO A 62 -18.56 1.56 12.95
C PRO A 62 -17.72 2.60 13.70
N ASN A 63 -16.56 2.21 14.23
CA ASN A 63 -15.64 3.07 14.95
C ASN A 63 -14.58 3.72 14.06
N ARG A 64 -14.65 3.52 12.76
CA ARG A 64 -13.69 4.07 11.78
C ARG A 64 -12.24 3.78 12.16
N GLU A 65 -11.95 2.54 12.52
CA GLU A 65 -10.60 2.14 12.89
C GLU A 65 -9.66 2.13 11.66
N PRO A 66 -8.37 2.45 11.84
CA PRO A 66 -7.39 2.34 10.76
C PRO A 66 -7.32 0.91 10.24
N ALA A 67 -7.51 0.73 8.93
CA ALA A 67 -7.62 -0.58 8.32
C ALA A 67 -6.58 -0.86 7.23
N GLY A 68 -6.04 0.19 6.61
CA GLY A 68 -5.05 0.03 5.57
C GLY A 68 -4.51 1.37 5.09
N PHE A 69 -3.45 1.30 4.30
CA PHE A 69 -2.80 2.48 3.73
C PHE A 69 -2.15 2.16 2.40
N VAL A 70 -1.98 3.19 1.57
CA VAL A 70 -1.04 3.21 0.46
C VAL A 70 -0.24 4.50 0.55
N LEU A 71 1.09 4.36 0.56
CA LEU A 71 2.03 5.47 0.54
C LEU A 71 2.60 5.58 -0.87
N ALA A 72 2.47 6.76 -1.45
CA ALA A 72 2.91 7.02 -2.82
C ALA A 72 3.48 8.44 -2.95
N GLN A 73 4.26 8.62 -4.00
CA GLN A 73 4.78 9.94 -4.38
C GLN A 73 4.47 10.18 -5.85
N LEU A 74 4.11 11.42 -6.15
CA LEU A 74 3.90 11.90 -7.50
C LEU A 74 4.97 12.94 -7.82
N ALA A 75 5.83 12.64 -8.78
CA ALA A 75 6.88 13.53 -9.24
C ALA A 75 6.80 13.65 -10.76
N ALA A 76 6.72 14.89 -11.26
CA ALA A 76 6.45 15.17 -12.67
C ALA A 76 5.18 14.44 -13.14
N ASP A 77 5.28 13.55 -14.11
CA ASP A 77 4.15 12.79 -14.66
C ASP A 77 4.14 11.32 -14.25
N GLU A 78 4.89 10.95 -13.21
CA GLU A 78 4.97 9.58 -12.71
C GLU A 78 4.59 9.51 -11.23
N ALA A 79 3.81 8.50 -10.88
CA ALA A 79 3.50 8.16 -9.49
C ALA A 79 4.16 6.84 -9.12
N GLU A 80 4.70 6.76 -7.91
CA GLU A 80 5.32 5.55 -7.37
C GLU A 80 4.64 5.12 -6.08
N ILE A 81 4.26 3.85 -6.00
CA ILE A 81 3.82 3.23 -4.76
C ILE A 81 5.06 2.82 -3.96
N LEU A 82 5.19 3.38 -2.75
CA LEU A 82 6.29 3.06 -1.84
C LEU A 82 5.94 1.93 -0.90
N SER A 83 4.69 1.86 -0.43
CA SER A 83 4.22 0.82 0.46
C SER A 83 2.70 0.71 0.41
N LEU A 84 2.21 -0.51 0.53
CA LEU A 84 0.79 -0.84 0.63
C LEU A 84 0.61 -1.84 1.77
N GLY A 85 -0.34 -1.59 2.65
CA GLY A 85 -0.63 -2.52 3.74
C GLY A 85 -2.09 -2.50 4.13
N VAL A 86 -2.61 -3.67 4.47
CA VAL A 86 -3.94 -3.86 5.03
C VAL A 86 -3.79 -4.60 6.36
N ALA A 87 -4.32 -4.03 7.44
CA ALA A 87 -4.29 -4.65 8.75
C ALA A 87 -4.85 -6.08 8.68
N VAL A 88 -4.20 -7.03 9.38
CA VAL A 88 -4.55 -8.46 9.30
C VAL A 88 -6.04 -8.69 9.51
N LYS A 89 -6.61 -8.02 10.49
CA LYS A 89 -8.05 -8.07 10.81
C LYS A 89 -8.95 -7.76 9.60
N TRP A 90 -8.51 -6.85 8.74
CA TRP A 90 -9.30 -6.33 7.62
C TRP A 90 -8.89 -6.90 6.26
N GLN A 91 -7.96 -7.84 6.21
CA GLN A 91 -7.57 -8.51 4.97
C GLN A 91 -8.72 -9.35 4.40
N ARG A 92 -8.68 -9.57 3.08
CA ARG A 92 -9.68 -10.34 2.32
C ARG A 92 -11.07 -9.71 2.24
N HIS A 93 -11.13 -8.39 2.40
CA HIS A 93 -12.34 -7.58 2.18
C HIS A 93 -12.19 -6.62 0.99
N GLY A 94 -11.15 -6.79 0.18
CA GLY A 94 -10.91 -5.96 -0.99
C GLY A 94 -10.33 -4.56 -0.71
N LEU A 95 -9.80 -4.31 0.49
CA LEU A 95 -9.26 -2.99 0.85
C LEU A 95 -8.02 -2.62 0.05
N GLY A 96 -7.12 -3.56 -0.17
CA GLY A 96 -5.92 -3.32 -0.97
C GLY A 96 -6.27 -2.85 -2.37
N ARG A 97 -7.22 -3.51 -3.01
CA ARG A 97 -7.73 -3.12 -4.32
C ARG A 97 -8.35 -1.72 -4.30
N ARG A 98 -9.18 -1.42 -3.32
CA ARG A 98 -9.81 -0.10 -3.21
C ARG A 98 -8.80 1.02 -3.00
N LEU A 99 -7.74 0.77 -2.19
CA LEU A 99 -6.66 1.72 -1.99
C LEU A 99 -5.92 2.02 -3.30
N ILE A 100 -5.55 0.98 -4.05
CA ILE A 100 -4.87 1.14 -5.34
C ILE A 100 -5.78 1.83 -6.36
N GLU A 101 -7.04 1.45 -6.46
CA GLU A 101 -8.00 2.10 -7.36
C GLU A 101 -8.18 3.59 -7.01
N GLY A 102 -8.23 3.91 -5.71
CA GLY A 102 -8.26 5.31 -5.23
C GLY A 102 -7.01 6.08 -5.63
N LEU A 103 -5.84 5.46 -5.49
CA LEU A 103 -4.58 6.06 -5.91
C LEU A 103 -4.51 6.26 -7.44
N ILE A 104 -4.98 5.28 -8.22
CA ILE A 104 -5.06 5.40 -9.68
C ILE A 104 -5.89 6.63 -10.07
N ARG A 105 -7.07 6.80 -9.47
CA ARG A 105 -7.91 7.97 -9.73
C ARG A 105 -7.21 9.27 -9.36
N ALA A 106 -6.51 9.30 -8.22
CA ALA A 106 -5.77 10.48 -7.79
C ALA A 106 -4.62 10.81 -8.75
N ALA A 107 -3.86 9.80 -9.18
CA ALA A 107 -2.77 9.96 -10.13
C ALA A 107 -3.27 10.46 -11.50
N GLN A 108 -4.37 9.93 -11.99
CA GLN A 108 -4.99 10.35 -13.25
C GLN A 108 -5.47 11.81 -13.18
N ARG A 109 -6.09 12.21 -12.08
CA ARG A 109 -6.51 13.62 -11.87
C ARG A 109 -5.35 14.59 -11.82
N ALA A 110 -4.20 14.12 -11.35
CA ALA A 110 -2.95 14.88 -11.31
C ALA A 110 -2.15 14.79 -12.63
N GLU A 111 -2.77 14.25 -13.68
CA GLU A 111 -2.21 14.11 -15.02
C GLU A 111 -0.92 13.25 -15.07
N ALA A 112 -0.78 12.31 -14.13
CA ALA A 112 0.27 11.32 -14.20
C ALA A 112 0.07 10.41 -15.42
N ARG A 113 1.16 10.01 -16.05
CA ARG A 113 1.14 9.11 -17.21
C ARG A 113 1.27 7.65 -16.82
N ARG A 114 1.86 7.39 -15.66
CA ARG A 114 2.05 6.02 -15.18
C ARG A 114 2.11 5.96 -13.67
N LEU A 115 1.76 4.79 -13.17
CA LEU A 115 1.94 4.40 -11.77
C LEU A 115 2.83 3.16 -11.74
N PHE A 116 3.89 3.19 -10.95
CA PHE A 116 4.82 2.06 -10.87
C PHE A 116 5.15 1.70 -9.42
N LEU A 117 5.70 0.51 -9.22
CA LEU A 117 6.10 -0.01 -7.92
C LEU A 117 7.17 -1.08 -8.05
N GLU A 118 7.83 -1.36 -6.94
CA GLU A 118 8.67 -2.55 -6.78
C GLU A 118 8.02 -3.51 -5.79
N VAL A 119 8.02 -4.78 -6.11
CA VAL A 119 7.42 -5.82 -5.28
C VAL A 119 8.34 -7.04 -5.21
N ASN A 120 8.39 -7.67 -4.04
CA ASN A 120 9.09 -8.94 -3.85
C ASN A 120 8.47 -10.01 -4.76
N ALA A 121 9.30 -10.66 -5.57
CA ALA A 121 8.85 -11.71 -6.51
C ALA A 121 8.16 -12.90 -5.80
N GLY A 122 8.41 -13.09 -4.51
CA GLY A 122 7.77 -14.11 -3.68
C GLY A 122 6.41 -13.69 -3.10
N ASN A 123 6.04 -12.42 -3.21
CA ASN A 123 4.77 -11.91 -2.70
C ASN A 123 3.61 -12.19 -3.69
N LEU A 124 3.14 -13.44 -3.71
CA LEU A 124 2.15 -13.89 -4.69
C LEU A 124 0.81 -13.18 -4.55
N ALA A 125 0.40 -12.84 -3.34
CA ALA A 125 -0.87 -12.13 -3.11
C ALA A 125 -0.84 -10.71 -3.71
N ALA A 126 0.27 -9.99 -3.52
CA ALA A 126 0.47 -8.67 -4.12
C ALA A 126 0.54 -8.76 -5.64
N LEU A 127 1.28 -9.72 -6.17
CA LEU A 127 1.39 -9.92 -7.63
C LEU A 127 0.03 -10.17 -8.27
N LYS A 128 -0.81 -11.01 -7.67
CA LYS A 128 -2.19 -11.25 -8.16
C LYS A 128 -3.04 -9.99 -8.12
N LEU A 129 -2.93 -9.19 -7.06
CA LEU A 129 -3.66 -7.94 -6.96
C LEU A 129 -3.26 -6.97 -8.08
N TYR A 130 -1.98 -6.74 -8.26
CA TYR A 130 -1.50 -5.81 -9.28
C TYR A 130 -1.80 -6.31 -10.69
N GLU A 131 -1.64 -7.60 -10.96
CA GLU A 131 -2.02 -8.19 -12.25
C GLU A 131 -3.51 -8.00 -12.55
N SER A 132 -4.37 -8.19 -11.55
CA SER A 132 -5.82 -7.98 -11.70
C SER A 132 -6.20 -6.53 -12.00
N LEU A 133 -5.31 -5.58 -11.73
CA LEU A 133 -5.45 -4.15 -12.00
C LEU A 133 -4.68 -3.71 -13.25
N ASP A 134 -4.25 -4.66 -14.08
CA ASP A 134 -3.56 -4.45 -15.37
C ASP A 134 -2.14 -3.89 -15.25
N PHE A 135 -1.50 -3.99 -14.09
CA PHE A 135 -0.07 -3.72 -13.98
C PHE A 135 0.73 -4.75 -14.77
N LYS A 136 1.77 -4.28 -15.45
CA LYS A 136 2.67 -5.12 -16.25
C LYS A 136 4.08 -5.07 -15.68
N LYS A 137 4.80 -6.19 -15.78
CA LYS A 137 6.21 -6.25 -15.44
C LYS A 137 7.01 -5.43 -16.47
N VAL A 138 7.76 -4.45 -15.97
CA VAL A 138 8.62 -3.58 -16.79
C VAL A 138 10.10 -3.68 -16.42
N GLY A 139 10.43 -4.33 -15.32
CA GLY A 139 11.81 -4.46 -14.89
C GLY A 139 11.99 -5.51 -13.80
N LEU A 140 13.25 -5.74 -13.49
CA LEU A 140 13.69 -6.71 -12.48
C LEU A 140 14.93 -6.16 -11.78
N ARG A 141 14.93 -6.20 -10.45
CA ARG A 141 16.15 -6.02 -9.64
C ARG A 141 16.53 -7.37 -9.04
N PRO A 142 17.54 -8.07 -9.58
CA PRO A 142 17.92 -9.38 -9.10
C PRO A 142 18.44 -9.29 -7.65
N ARG A 143 18.02 -10.25 -6.81
CA ARG A 143 18.56 -10.45 -5.46
C ARG A 143 18.46 -9.20 -4.58
N TYR A 144 17.42 -8.41 -4.75
CA TYR A 144 17.24 -7.13 -4.05
C TYR A 144 16.82 -7.30 -2.58
N TYR A 145 15.90 -8.22 -2.29
CA TYR A 145 15.43 -8.50 -0.94
C TYR A 145 16.30 -9.57 -0.29
N LYS A 146 17.00 -9.19 0.78
CA LYS A 146 17.86 -10.08 1.54
C LYS A 146 17.24 -10.41 2.88
N ARG A 147 17.25 -11.68 3.26
CA ARG A 147 16.85 -12.16 4.58
C ARG A 147 17.99 -13.00 5.15
N ASP A 148 18.23 -12.86 6.46
CA ASP A 148 19.23 -13.65 7.17
C ASP A 148 18.90 -15.15 7.03
N GLY A 149 19.89 -15.94 6.63
CA GLY A 149 19.78 -17.40 6.49
C GLY A 149 18.93 -17.88 5.30
N GLN A 150 18.51 -16.99 4.39
CA GLN A 150 17.74 -17.35 3.19
C GLN A 150 18.36 -16.77 1.91
N PRO A 151 18.15 -17.41 0.74
CA PRO A 151 18.58 -16.83 -0.52
C PRO A 151 17.93 -15.47 -0.78
N PRO A 152 18.65 -14.51 -1.38
CA PRO A 152 18.05 -13.25 -1.79
C PRO A 152 16.92 -13.46 -2.80
N VAL A 153 15.90 -12.61 -2.74
CA VAL A 153 14.74 -12.66 -3.65
C VAL A 153 14.75 -11.43 -4.56
N ASP A 154 14.34 -11.63 -5.81
CA ASP A 154 14.25 -10.56 -6.80
C ASP A 154 13.13 -9.57 -6.46
N ALA A 155 13.34 -8.30 -6.82
CA ALA A 155 12.28 -7.31 -6.89
C ALA A 155 11.78 -7.19 -8.32
N LEU A 156 10.48 -7.27 -8.51
CA LEU A 156 9.84 -6.99 -9.79
C LEU A 156 9.40 -5.54 -9.84
N VAL A 157 9.68 -4.86 -10.94
CA VAL A 157 9.15 -3.52 -11.21
C VAL A 157 7.89 -3.68 -12.06
N LEU A 158 6.78 -3.21 -11.53
CA LEU A 158 5.48 -3.24 -12.21
C LEU A 158 5.04 -1.84 -12.54
N ALA A 159 4.35 -1.66 -13.65
CA ALA A 159 3.80 -0.38 -14.06
C ALA A 159 2.42 -0.50 -14.68
N LEU A 160 1.62 0.52 -14.46
CA LEU A 160 0.34 0.76 -15.11
C LEU A 160 0.44 2.07 -15.89
N GLU A 161 0.30 1.98 -17.20
CA GLU A 161 0.24 3.16 -18.07
C GLU A 161 -1.20 3.70 -18.15
N PHE A 162 -1.33 5.00 -18.13
CA PHE A 162 -2.63 5.68 -18.24
C PHE A 162 -2.93 6.16 -19.64
#